data_dd6930876595f2490bed5635f49c6dca
#
_entry.id   dd6930876595f2490bed5635f49c6dca
#
_cell.length_a   1.000
_cell.length_b   1.000
_cell.length_c   1.000
_cell.angle_alpha   90.00
_cell.angle_beta   90.00
_cell.angle_gamma   90.00
#
_symmetry.space_group_name_H-M   'P 1'
#
loop_
_entity.id
_entity.type
_entity.pdbx_description
1 polymer ?
#
loop_
_entity_poly.entity_id
_entity_poly.type
_entity_poly.pdbx_seq_one_letter_code
_entity_poly.pdbx_strand_id
1 'polypeptide(L)'
;MGKCSISQANLGETGFSYTLSLINGKYKMTILYTLMEFGVVRFNEMKKYIGEISYKTLSVTLKELESDQLVHREEYPQIPPKVEYSLTERGKSLIPILDMMCEWGEKHRLPSRRTQKKVDIWDNTE
;
A
#
# COMPACT_ATOMS: atom_id res chain seq x y z
N MET A 1 21.85 -7.44 -12.64
CA MET A 1 21.05 -7.43 -11.97
C MET A 1 21.11 -6.79 -10.80
N GLY A 2 20.57 -6.10 -10.57
CA GLY A 2 20.72 -5.32 -9.62
C GLY A 2 20.63 -5.96 -8.44
N LYS A 3 21.52 -6.07 -7.72
CA LYS A 3 21.35 -6.61 -6.57
C LYS A 3 21.72 -5.66 -5.59
N CYS A 4 21.19 -5.69 -4.48
CA CYS A 4 21.56 -4.87 -3.40
C CYS A 4 22.89 -5.28 -2.94
N SER A 5 23.80 -4.36 -2.91
CA SER A 5 25.09 -4.65 -2.49
C SER A 5 25.21 -4.33 -1.06
N ILE A 6 25.61 -5.22 -0.24
CA ILE A 6 25.81 -4.96 1.14
C ILE A 6 27.26 -4.85 1.37
N SER A 7 27.73 -3.64 1.60
CA SER A 7 29.10 -3.48 1.79
C SER A 7 29.32 -3.15 3.20
N GLN A 8 30.16 -3.75 3.84
CA GLN A 8 30.48 -3.50 5.21
C GLN A 8 29.31 -3.63 6.11
N ALA A 9 28.41 -4.38 5.74
CA ALA A 9 27.28 -4.66 6.55
C ALA A 9 26.43 -3.48 6.92
N ASN A 10 26.38 -2.49 6.12
CA ASN A 10 25.51 -1.39 6.43
C ASN A 10 24.20 -1.58 5.73
N LEU A 11 23.31 -2.35 6.33
CA LEU A 11 22.03 -2.63 5.74
C LEU A 11 21.18 -1.41 5.52
N GLY A 12 21.37 -0.40 6.33
CA GLY A 12 20.54 0.78 6.24
C GLY A 12 20.74 1.61 4.99
N GLU A 13 21.81 1.32 4.26
CA GLU A 13 22.07 2.07 3.04
C GLU A 13 21.76 1.30 1.78
N THR A 14 21.10 0.16 1.87
CA THR A 14 20.79 -0.61 0.68
C THR A 14 19.50 -0.14 0.05
N GLY A 15 19.33 -0.49 -1.21
CA GLY A 15 18.05 -0.24 -1.87
C GLY A 15 16.91 -0.94 -1.18
N PHE A 16 17.17 -2.10 -0.62
CA PHE A 16 16.16 -2.81 0.14
C PHE A 16 15.67 -1.96 1.31
N SER A 17 16.61 -1.40 2.06
CA SER A 17 16.24 -0.60 3.21
C SER A 17 15.49 0.66 2.82
N TYR A 18 15.92 1.29 1.74
CA TYR A 18 15.23 2.48 1.26
C TYR A 18 13.80 2.14 0.88
N THR A 19 13.61 1.08 0.11
CA THR A 19 12.28 0.70 -0.32
C THR A 19 11.41 0.36 0.90
N LEU A 20 11.99 -0.38 1.82
CA LEU A 20 11.24 -0.74 3.01
C LEU A 20 10.79 0.49 3.78
N SER A 21 11.62 1.52 3.82
CA SER A 21 11.25 2.75 4.53
C SER A 21 10.02 3.40 3.92
N LEU A 22 9.78 3.20 2.63
CA LEU A 22 8.63 3.80 1.97
C LEU A 22 7.36 2.99 2.17
N ILE A 23 7.47 1.69 2.38
CA ILE A 23 6.29 0.86 2.45
C ILE A 23 6.12 0.19 3.81
N ASN A 24 7.01 0.46 4.73
CA ASN A 24 6.94 -0.14 6.04
C ASN A 24 5.80 0.48 6.84
N GLY A 25 5.02 -0.34 7.50
CA GLY A 25 3.89 0.15 8.26
C GLY A 25 2.72 -0.74 7.98
N LYS A 26 1.80 -0.79 8.92
CA LYS A 26 0.75 -1.75 8.83
C LYS A 26 -0.13 -1.58 7.60
N TYR A 27 -0.37 -0.35 7.19
CA TYR A 27 -1.35 -0.13 6.14
C TYR A 27 -0.81 0.45 4.85
N LYS A 28 0.49 0.79 4.78
CA LYS A 28 1.00 1.46 3.59
C LYS A 28 0.88 0.60 2.34
N MET A 29 1.33 -0.64 2.43
CA MET A 29 1.24 -1.50 1.26
C MET A 29 -0.20 -1.84 0.91
N THR A 30 -1.05 -1.95 1.91
CA THR A 30 -2.45 -2.22 1.68
C THR A 30 -3.11 -1.09 0.91
N ILE A 31 -2.77 0.14 1.25
CA ILE A 31 -3.30 1.29 0.54
C ILE A 31 -2.77 1.32 -0.89
N LEU A 32 -1.48 1.07 -1.06
CA LEU A 32 -0.91 1.06 -2.40
C LEU A 32 -1.55 -0.02 -3.27
N TYR A 33 -1.78 -1.18 -2.68
CA TYR A 33 -2.41 -2.27 -3.41
C TYR A 33 -3.85 -1.91 -3.78
N THR A 34 -4.57 -1.27 -2.87
CA THR A 34 -5.94 -0.85 -3.14
C THR A 34 -5.97 0.14 -4.32
N LEU A 35 -5.04 1.08 -4.32
CA LEU A 35 -4.99 2.04 -5.42
C LEU A 35 -4.56 1.39 -6.73
N MET A 36 -3.72 0.37 -6.66
CA MET A 36 -3.36 -0.36 -7.84
C MET A 36 -4.59 -1.06 -8.44
N GLU A 37 -5.40 -1.66 -7.59
CA GLU A 37 -6.54 -2.42 -8.06
C GLU A 37 -7.69 -1.55 -8.55
N PHE A 38 -7.97 -0.47 -7.87
CA PHE A 38 -9.15 0.32 -8.18
C PHE A 38 -8.88 1.64 -8.88
N GLY A 39 -7.64 2.05 -8.97
CA GLY A 39 -7.26 3.24 -9.69
C GLY A 39 -7.46 4.52 -8.90
N VAL A 40 -8.65 5.05 -8.90
CA VAL A 40 -8.94 6.28 -8.17
C VAL A 40 -9.92 5.94 -7.08
N VAL A 41 -9.59 6.29 -5.85
CA VAL A 41 -10.38 5.89 -4.70
C VAL A 41 -10.58 7.09 -3.78
N ARG A 42 -11.80 7.28 -3.33
CA ARG A 42 -12.08 8.35 -2.38
C ARG A 42 -11.74 7.91 -0.98
N PHE A 43 -11.53 8.89 -0.11
CA PHE A 43 -11.14 8.60 1.26
C PHE A 43 -12.09 7.61 1.95
N ASN A 44 -13.38 7.86 1.86
CA ASN A 44 -14.34 6.97 2.51
C ASN A 44 -14.43 5.60 1.88
N GLU A 45 -14.18 5.52 0.58
CA GLU A 45 -14.11 4.23 -0.09
C GLU A 45 -12.90 3.44 0.41
N MET A 46 -11.78 4.14 0.57
CA MET A 46 -10.58 3.50 1.06
C MET A 46 -10.83 2.89 2.44
N LYS A 47 -11.52 3.66 3.28
CA LYS A 47 -11.85 3.19 4.60
C LYS A 47 -12.70 1.92 4.54
N LYS A 48 -13.64 1.88 3.61
CA LYS A 48 -14.47 0.73 3.45
C LYS A 48 -13.70 -0.48 2.96
N TYR A 49 -12.82 -0.28 1.99
CA TYR A 49 -12.05 -1.40 1.45
C TYR A 49 -11.12 -2.01 2.49
N ILE A 50 -10.50 -1.17 3.30
CA ILE A 50 -9.53 -1.66 4.26
C ILE A 50 -10.19 -2.15 5.55
N GLY A 51 -11.25 -1.48 5.94
CA GLY A 51 -12.05 -1.96 7.06
C GLY A 51 -11.56 -1.52 8.42
N GLU A 52 -10.58 -2.17 8.92
CA GLU A 52 -10.17 -1.96 10.29
C GLU A 52 -9.30 -0.77 10.56
N ILE A 53 -9.16 0.12 9.67
CA ILE A 53 -8.29 1.26 9.88
C ILE A 53 -9.13 2.41 10.44
N SER A 54 -8.60 3.15 11.39
CA SER A 54 -9.32 4.30 11.90
C SER A 54 -9.17 5.46 10.93
N TYR A 55 -10.07 6.44 11.01
CA TYR A 55 -9.97 7.61 10.15
C TYR A 55 -8.64 8.33 10.38
N LYS A 56 -8.22 8.41 11.61
CA LYS A 56 -6.98 9.09 11.91
C LYS A 56 -5.78 8.38 11.29
N THR A 57 -5.72 7.08 11.46
CA THR A 57 -4.60 6.32 10.91
C THR A 57 -4.59 6.38 9.38
N LEU A 58 -5.78 6.29 8.77
CA LEU A 58 -5.85 6.39 7.33
C LEU A 58 -5.35 7.75 6.85
N SER A 59 -5.77 8.80 7.51
CA SER A 59 -5.38 10.13 7.14
C SER A 59 -3.87 10.32 7.26
N VAL A 60 -3.29 9.88 8.37
CA VAL A 60 -1.86 10.01 8.59
C VAL A 60 -1.08 9.18 7.58
N THR A 61 -1.54 7.97 7.33
CA THR A 61 -0.83 7.10 6.40
C THR A 61 -0.87 7.65 4.98
N LEU A 62 -2.02 8.16 4.56
CA LEU A 62 -2.13 8.76 3.24
C LEU A 62 -1.22 9.97 3.10
N LYS A 63 -1.10 10.76 4.15
CA LYS A 63 -0.21 11.91 4.10
C LYS A 63 1.24 11.49 3.97
N GLU A 64 1.61 10.42 4.64
CA GLU A 64 2.97 9.93 4.51
C GLU A 64 3.24 9.44 3.10
N LEU A 65 2.30 8.71 2.51
CA LEU A 65 2.47 8.23 1.15
C LEU A 65 2.51 9.38 0.15
N GLU A 66 1.72 10.40 0.42
CA GLU A 66 1.73 11.58 -0.43
C GLU A 66 3.07 12.32 -0.31
N SER A 67 3.57 12.43 0.90
CA SER A 67 4.83 13.08 1.16
C SER A 67 5.98 12.34 0.46
N ASP A 68 5.90 11.03 0.39
CA ASP A 68 6.90 10.23 -0.29
C ASP A 68 6.66 10.18 -1.79
N GLN A 69 5.69 10.93 -2.27
CA GLN A 69 5.40 11.07 -3.69
C GLN A 69 4.95 9.76 -4.34
N LEU A 70 4.33 8.90 -3.56
CA LEU A 70 3.79 7.66 -4.10
C LEU A 70 2.31 7.77 -4.41
N VAL A 71 1.63 8.68 -3.73
CA VAL A 71 0.20 8.86 -3.86
C VAL A 71 -0.11 10.31 -4.16
N HIS A 72 -1.05 10.50 -5.06
CA HIS A 72 -1.54 11.83 -5.44
C HIS A 72 -2.89 12.05 -4.79
N ARG A 73 -3.10 13.24 -4.27
CA ARG A 73 -4.37 13.62 -3.68
C ARG A 73 -4.97 14.74 -4.49
N GLU A 74 -6.21 14.57 -4.91
CA GLU A 74 -6.88 15.59 -5.69
C GLU A 74 -8.14 16.03 -4.96
N GLU A 75 -8.22 17.31 -4.68
CA GLU A 75 -9.39 17.82 -3.98
C GLU A 75 -10.24 18.63 -4.94
N TYR A 76 -11.54 18.36 -4.96
CA TYR A 76 -12.45 19.06 -5.85
C TYR A 76 -13.31 20.00 -5.02
N PRO A 77 -13.33 21.29 -5.39
CA PRO A 77 -14.09 22.28 -4.61
C PRO A 77 -15.55 22.21 -4.93
N GLN A 78 -16.24 21.32 -4.34
CA GLN A 78 -17.66 21.21 -4.52
C GLN A 78 -18.31 20.96 -3.15
N ILE A 79 -19.60 20.86 -3.09
CA ILE A 79 -20.31 20.67 -1.86
C ILE A 79 -21.17 19.43 -1.98
N PRO A 80 -20.88 18.40 -1.19
CA PRO A 80 -19.74 18.34 -0.23
C PRO A 80 -18.43 18.18 -0.97
N PRO A 81 -17.34 18.49 -0.33
CA PRO A 81 -16.02 18.39 -0.98
C PRO A 81 -15.70 16.94 -1.35
N LYS A 82 -14.98 16.79 -2.41
CA LYS A 82 -14.60 15.48 -2.89
C LYS A 82 -13.08 15.40 -2.91
N VAL A 83 -12.54 14.35 -2.34
CA VAL A 83 -11.10 14.12 -2.34
C VAL A 83 -10.83 12.74 -2.90
N GLU A 84 -9.99 12.67 -3.89
CA GLU A 84 -9.64 11.41 -4.54
C GLU A 84 -8.16 11.14 -4.43
N TYR A 85 -7.82 9.87 -4.31
CA TYR A 85 -6.44 9.44 -4.22
C TYR A 85 -6.12 8.49 -5.36
N SER A 86 -4.90 8.57 -5.86
CA SER A 86 -4.46 7.69 -6.94
C SER A 86 -2.95 7.55 -6.84
N LEU A 87 -2.40 6.58 -7.54
CA LEU A 87 -0.95 6.41 -7.54
C LEU A 87 -0.31 7.44 -8.47
N THR A 88 0.82 7.97 -8.04
CA THR A 88 1.64 8.79 -8.93
C THR A 88 2.39 7.86 -9.88
N GLU A 89 3.12 8.42 -10.82
CA GLU A 89 3.96 7.58 -11.68
C GLU A 89 4.98 6.82 -10.84
N ARG A 90 5.53 7.49 -9.85
CA ARG A 90 6.46 6.85 -8.95
C ARG A 90 5.77 5.72 -8.18
N GLY A 91 4.55 5.95 -7.71
CA GLY A 91 3.79 4.89 -7.04
C GLY A 91 3.49 3.73 -7.97
N LYS A 92 3.20 4.03 -9.23
CA LYS A 92 2.92 2.97 -10.20
C LYS A 92 4.14 2.10 -10.46
N SER A 93 5.32 2.66 -10.26
CA SER A 93 6.53 1.87 -10.47
C SER A 93 6.68 0.75 -9.44
N LEU A 94 5.88 0.79 -8.37
CA LEU A 94 5.89 -0.30 -7.39
C LEU A 94 4.94 -1.42 -7.77
N ILE A 95 4.11 -1.23 -8.78
CA ILE A 95 3.15 -2.25 -9.17
C ILE A 95 3.79 -3.61 -9.44
N PRO A 96 4.92 -3.68 -10.15
CA PRO A 96 5.53 -4.99 -10.36
C PRO A 96 5.88 -5.71 -9.06
N ILE A 97 6.27 -4.96 -8.05
CA ILE A 97 6.59 -5.56 -6.77
C ILE A 97 5.33 -6.10 -6.11
N LEU A 98 4.25 -5.32 -6.15
CA LEU A 98 3.00 -5.76 -5.57
C LEU A 98 2.45 -6.97 -6.31
N ASP A 99 2.58 -6.99 -7.63
CA ASP A 99 2.15 -8.13 -8.41
C ASP A 99 2.92 -9.39 -8.05
N MET A 100 4.23 -9.25 -7.85
CA MET A 100 5.02 -10.39 -7.46
C MET A 100 4.62 -10.92 -6.09
N MET A 101 4.22 -10.02 -5.21
CA MET A 101 3.74 -10.46 -3.91
C MET A 101 2.45 -11.26 -4.04
N CYS A 102 1.58 -10.83 -4.94
CA CYS A 102 0.36 -11.57 -5.19
C CYS A 102 0.67 -12.95 -5.75
N GLU A 103 1.54 -12.99 -6.72
CA GLU A 103 1.90 -14.26 -7.33
C GLU A 103 2.53 -15.21 -6.35
N TRP A 104 3.44 -14.69 -5.56
CA TRP A 104 4.11 -15.52 -4.60
C TRP A 104 3.12 -16.11 -3.61
N GLY A 105 2.20 -15.25 -3.14
CA GLY A 105 1.20 -15.70 -2.19
C GLY A 105 0.28 -16.78 -2.75
N GLU A 106 -0.15 -16.58 -4.00
CA GLU A 106 -1.04 -17.57 -4.61
C GLU A 106 -0.36 -18.91 -4.79
N LYS A 107 0.91 -18.89 -5.18
CA LYS A 107 1.61 -20.12 -5.41
C LYS A 107 2.02 -20.85 -4.15
N HIS A 108 2.29 -20.14 -3.10
CA HIS A 108 2.88 -20.74 -1.91
C HIS A 108 1.96 -20.76 -0.69
N ARG A 109 0.75 -20.28 -0.83
CA ARG A 109 -0.18 -20.26 0.27
C ARG A 109 -0.45 -21.66 0.77
N LEU A 110 -0.28 -21.86 2.05
CA LEU A 110 -0.56 -23.16 2.62
C LEU A 110 -2.05 -23.29 2.83
N PRO A 111 -2.58 -24.46 2.66
CA PRO A 111 -4.02 -24.63 2.72
C PRO A 111 -4.57 -24.60 4.08
N SER A 112 -4.21 -24.47 5.11
CA SER A 112 -4.94 -24.56 6.32
C SER A 112 -4.99 -23.26 7.02
N ARG A 113 -4.44 -23.12 8.13
CA ARG A 113 -4.57 -21.98 8.92
C ARG A 113 -4.24 -20.68 8.28
N ARG A 114 -3.35 -20.68 7.32
CA ARG A 114 -2.97 -19.47 6.69
C ARG A 114 -4.09 -18.90 5.90
N THR A 115 -4.91 -19.73 5.32
CA THR A 115 -6.03 -19.28 4.56
C THR A 115 -7.00 -18.53 5.44
N GLN A 116 -7.16 -18.95 6.64
CA GLN A 116 -8.02 -18.27 7.53
C GLN A 116 -7.44 -16.97 7.98
N LYS A 117 -6.14 -16.94 8.18
CA LYS A 117 -5.52 -15.75 8.62
C LYS A 117 -5.62 -14.60 7.68
N LYS A 118 -5.61 -14.84 6.41
CA LYS A 118 -5.62 -13.77 5.48
C LYS A 118 -6.89 -12.97 5.58
N VAL A 119 -7.89 -13.58 6.09
CA VAL A 119 -9.14 -12.93 6.17
C VAL A 119 -9.10 -11.75 7.11
N ASP A 120 -8.20 -11.75 8.02
CA ASP A 120 -8.14 -10.71 9.00
C ASP A 120 -7.97 -9.33 8.43
N ILE A 121 -7.38 -9.20 7.30
CA ILE A 121 -7.18 -7.89 6.73
C ILE A 121 -8.27 -7.47 5.79
N TRP A 122 -8.73 -8.36 4.95
CA TRP A 122 -9.66 -8.00 3.92
C TRP A 122 -11.09 -8.31 4.21
N ASP A 123 -11.34 -9.11 5.24
CA ASP A 123 -12.57 -9.62 5.46
C ASP A 123 -13.57 -8.86 6.10
N ASN A 124 -13.32 -7.66 6.34
CA ASN A 124 -14.28 -6.89 6.95
C ASN A 124 -15.42 -6.62 6.08
N THR A 125 -15.37 -7.14 4.93
CA THR A 125 -16.40 -6.94 4.02
C THR A 125 -17.43 -7.98 4.13
N GLU A 126 -17.19 -8.95 4.85
CA GLU A 126 -18.08 -9.98 4.90
C GLU A 126 -19.29 -9.70 5.46
#